data_a746a11503e9dd1926ce74f4f61b1a79
#
_entry.id   a746a11503e9dd1926ce74f4f61b1a79
#
_cell.length_a   1.000
_cell.length_b   1.000
_cell.length_c   1.000
_cell.angle_alpha   90.00
_cell.angle_beta   90.00
_cell.angle_gamma   90.00
#
_symmetry.space_group_name_H-M   'P 1'
#
loop_
_entity.id
_entity.type
_entity.pdbx_description
1 polymer ?
#
loop_
_entity_poly.entity_id
_entity_poly.type
_entity_poly.pdbx_seq_one_letter_code
_entity_poly.pdbx_strand_id
1 'polypeptide(L)'
;MHGATLPFVGKLQAVALDFRMLCTGTLVGQPTVLTAAHCVYNPRTGRNFAPGSLQFLIGYNGSRYAGHAIGIKLETGPGYDPIRPYQTRSSDWALISLDTKLGSADRVLPMISEPPDVGSTIMLGGYQQDHPLVLMADTECRIVGRVTDAGGRLLLRHNCTRTSRQRRVLTDRERRQMVYGGVDVAAELGVASGLAVVLDEARGAFDACAKSPVSD
;
A
#
# COMPACT_ATOMS: atom_id res chain seq x y z
N MET A 1 3.34 -4.92 -24.15
CA MET A 1 2.77 -4.85 -22.80
C MET A 1 3.18 -3.52 -22.21
N HIS A 2 2.28 -2.58 -22.05
CA HIS A 2 2.59 -1.31 -21.40
C HIS A 2 2.19 -1.46 -19.95
N GLY A 3 3.17 -1.54 -19.06
CA GLY A 3 2.95 -1.52 -17.62
C GLY A 3 2.27 -0.20 -17.24
N ALA A 4 1.31 -0.23 -16.33
CA ALA A 4 0.71 0.97 -15.80
C ALA A 4 1.80 1.80 -15.10
N THR A 5 1.97 3.06 -15.50
CA THR A 5 2.90 3.95 -14.82
C THR A 5 2.16 4.65 -13.69
N LEU A 6 2.31 4.15 -12.47
CA LEU A 6 1.79 4.79 -11.27
C LEU A 6 2.99 5.44 -10.55
N PRO A 7 3.20 6.76 -10.73
CA PRO A 7 4.42 7.42 -10.29
C PRO A 7 4.59 7.47 -8.76
N PHE A 8 3.53 7.14 -8.03
CA PHE A 8 3.49 7.10 -6.56
C PHE A 8 3.58 5.67 -5.99
N VAL A 9 3.55 4.63 -6.84
CA VAL A 9 3.62 3.22 -6.40
C VAL A 9 5.04 2.70 -6.59
N GLY A 10 5.55 2.05 -5.58
CA GLY A 10 6.88 1.46 -5.59
C GLY A 10 6.91 0.06 -4.97
N LYS A 11 7.99 -0.64 -5.22
CA LYS A 11 8.31 -1.91 -4.60
C LYS A 11 8.90 -1.67 -3.22
N LEU A 12 8.29 -2.25 -2.22
CA LEU A 12 8.83 -2.32 -0.87
C LEU A 12 9.50 -3.68 -0.68
N GLN A 13 10.73 -3.66 -0.18
CA GLN A 13 11.43 -4.87 0.22
C GLN A 13 12.03 -4.72 1.60
N ALA A 14 11.92 -5.78 2.40
CA ALA A 14 12.66 -5.93 3.63
C ALA A 14 13.70 -7.02 3.44
N VAL A 15 14.93 -6.74 3.85
CA VAL A 15 16.06 -7.65 3.70
C VAL A 15 16.59 -8.00 5.09
N ALA A 16 16.58 -9.28 5.43
CA ALA A 16 17.29 -9.88 6.55
C ALA A 16 18.24 -10.95 6.03
N LEU A 17 19.15 -11.42 6.85
CA LEU A 17 20.21 -12.35 6.43
C LEU A 17 19.70 -13.58 5.67
N ASP A 18 18.54 -14.10 6.06
CA ASP A 18 17.97 -15.34 5.55
C ASP A 18 16.51 -15.22 5.11
N PHE A 19 15.96 -14.02 5.09
CA PHE A 19 14.58 -13.76 4.76
C PHE A 19 14.41 -12.46 3.97
N ARG A 20 13.61 -12.52 2.92
CA ARG A 20 13.26 -11.37 2.09
C ARG A 20 11.74 -11.25 1.96
N MET A 21 11.22 -10.10 2.33
CA MET A 21 9.83 -9.72 2.09
C MET A 21 9.75 -8.82 0.86
N LEU A 22 8.76 -9.06 0.01
CA LEU A 22 8.46 -8.25 -1.16
C LEU A 22 7.00 -7.81 -1.10
N CYS A 23 6.79 -6.52 -1.11
CA CYS A 23 5.46 -5.90 -1.05
C CYS A 23 5.36 -4.68 -1.97
N THR A 24 4.20 -4.07 -1.95
CA THR A 24 3.94 -2.79 -2.59
C THR A 24 3.88 -1.71 -1.53
N GLY A 25 4.42 -0.54 -1.83
CA GLY A 25 4.23 0.68 -1.05
C GLY A 25 3.74 1.81 -1.93
N THR A 26 3.05 2.76 -1.33
CA THR A 26 2.52 3.95 -2.01
C THR A 26 3.04 5.20 -1.31
N LEU A 27 3.64 6.12 -2.07
CA LEU A 27 4.00 7.44 -1.55
C LEU A 27 2.73 8.24 -1.25
N VAL A 28 2.48 8.51 0.02
CA VAL A 28 1.39 9.36 0.52
C VAL A 28 1.88 10.71 1.03
N GLY A 29 3.20 10.86 1.13
CA GLY A 29 3.94 12.09 1.40
C GLY A 29 5.32 12.02 0.74
N GLN A 30 6.02 13.14 0.61
CA GLN A 30 7.34 13.16 -0.04
C GLN A 30 8.33 12.16 0.57
N PRO A 31 8.48 12.08 1.93
CA PRO A 31 9.30 11.09 2.57
C PRO A 31 8.46 9.95 3.18
N THR A 32 7.17 9.76 2.82
CA THR A 32 6.31 8.82 3.55
C THR A 32 5.66 7.81 2.63
N VAL A 33 5.87 6.54 2.94
CA VAL A 33 5.28 5.39 2.25
C VAL A 33 4.22 4.74 3.13
N LEU A 34 3.05 4.50 2.57
CA LEU A 34 2.00 3.66 3.13
C LEU A 34 2.11 2.24 2.58
N THR A 35 2.00 1.26 3.45
CA THR A 35 1.97 -0.17 3.11
C THR A 35 1.14 -0.95 4.14
N ALA A 36 1.06 -2.27 4.00
CA ALA A 36 0.42 -3.13 5.01
C ALA A 36 1.38 -3.43 6.18
N ALA A 37 0.83 -3.60 7.39
CA ALA A 37 1.63 -3.94 8.57
C ALA A 37 2.26 -5.34 8.45
N HIS A 38 1.58 -6.29 7.82
CA HIS A 38 2.16 -7.61 7.57
C HIS A 38 3.40 -7.56 6.66
N CYS A 39 3.55 -6.51 5.84
CA CYS A 39 4.70 -6.30 4.96
C CYS A 39 5.96 -5.85 5.70
N VAL A 40 5.82 -5.36 6.91
CA VAL A 40 6.95 -4.91 7.74
C VAL A 40 7.18 -5.81 8.95
N TYR A 41 6.44 -6.92 9.06
CA TYR A 41 6.61 -7.91 10.09
C TYR A 41 7.51 -9.07 9.63
N ASN A 42 8.47 -9.43 10.48
CA ASN A 42 9.34 -10.59 10.27
C ASN A 42 8.82 -11.80 11.05
N PRO A 43 8.21 -12.79 10.39
CA PRO A 43 7.63 -13.95 11.07
C PRO A 43 8.67 -14.86 11.73
N ARG A 44 9.94 -14.77 11.35
CA ARG A 44 11.02 -15.57 11.95
C ARG A 44 11.45 -15.03 13.30
N THR A 45 11.45 -13.73 13.46
CA THR A 45 11.83 -13.07 14.72
C THR A 45 10.65 -12.73 15.61
N GLY A 46 9.42 -12.78 15.07
CA GLY A 46 8.22 -12.36 15.78
C GLY A 46 8.15 -10.84 16.02
N ARG A 47 8.88 -10.03 15.25
CA ARG A 47 8.98 -8.57 15.42
C ARG A 47 8.94 -7.87 14.06
N ASN A 48 8.64 -6.58 14.08
CA ASN A 48 8.79 -5.76 12.90
C ASN A 48 10.27 -5.68 12.47
N PHE A 49 10.50 -5.55 11.17
CA PHE A 49 11.82 -5.22 10.66
C PHE A 49 12.31 -3.89 11.24
N ALA A 50 13.61 -3.77 11.45
CA ALA A 50 14.20 -2.47 11.73
C ALA A 50 13.96 -1.53 10.54
N PRO A 51 13.63 -0.24 10.75
CA PRO A 51 13.36 0.69 9.64
C PRO A 51 14.44 0.67 8.57
N GLY A 52 15.72 0.68 8.95
CA GLY A 52 16.88 0.63 8.05
C GLY A 52 16.98 -0.64 7.18
N SER A 53 16.22 -1.69 7.47
CA SER A 53 16.12 -2.89 6.63
C SER A 53 15.03 -2.77 5.57
N LEU A 54 14.20 -1.73 5.62
CA LEU A 54 13.11 -1.47 4.69
C LEU A 54 13.62 -0.59 3.56
N GLN A 55 13.52 -1.08 2.34
CA GLN A 55 13.95 -0.37 1.13
C GLN A 55 12.76 -0.13 0.23
N PHE A 56 12.59 1.09 -0.24
CA PHE A 56 11.53 1.47 -1.16
C PHE A 56 12.13 1.89 -2.50
N LEU A 57 11.65 1.24 -3.58
CA LEU A 57 12.09 1.48 -4.94
C LEU A 57 10.89 1.96 -5.77
N ILE A 58 10.87 3.26 -6.07
CA ILE A 58 9.81 3.84 -6.90
C ILE A 58 10.10 3.63 -8.39
N GLY A 59 9.06 3.34 -9.16
CA GLY A 59 9.18 3.08 -10.60
C GLY A 59 10.00 1.82 -10.93
N TYR A 60 10.01 0.83 -10.03
CA TYR A 60 10.74 -0.41 -10.24
C TYR A 60 10.17 -1.20 -11.41
N ASN A 61 11.06 -1.65 -12.31
CA ASN A 61 10.74 -2.47 -13.45
C ASN A 61 11.89 -3.46 -13.72
N GLY A 62 11.90 -4.55 -12.98
CA GLY A 62 12.86 -5.65 -13.11
C GLY A 62 14.30 -5.30 -12.75
N SER A 63 14.95 -4.48 -13.56
CA SER A 63 16.36 -4.09 -13.37
C SER A 63 16.58 -2.61 -13.11
N ARG A 64 15.52 -1.78 -13.25
CA ARG A 64 15.60 -0.31 -13.13
C ARG A 64 14.59 0.19 -12.10
N TYR A 65 14.90 1.31 -11.49
CA TYR A 65 14.00 2.09 -10.62
C TYR A 65 14.28 3.59 -10.83
N ALA A 66 13.26 4.40 -10.62
CA ALA A 66 13.36 5.85 -10.77
C ALA A 66 13.96 6.51 -9.52
N GLY A 67 13.83 5.88 -8.36
CA GLY A 67 14.40 6.33 -7.10
C GLY A 67 14.41 5.23 -6.05
N HIS A 68 15.31 5.36 -5.07
CA HIS A 68 15.50 4.43 -3.96
C HIS A 68 15.67 5.22 -2.66
N ALA A 69 15.04 4.74 -1.61
CA ALA A 69 15.20 5.28 -0.26
C ALA A 69 15.11 4.17 0.79
N ILE A 70 15.63 4.45 1.98
CA ILE A 70 15.67 3.55 3.12
C ILE A 70 14.74 4.09 4.21
N GLY A 71 14.08 3.20 4.93
CA GLY A 71 13.24 3.57 6.07
C GLY A 71 14.08 4.08 7.24
N ILE A 72 13.64 5.17 7.86
CA ILE A 72 14.24 5.72 9.09
C ILE A 72 13.30 5.62 10.29
N LYS A 73 11.98 5.59 10.05
CA LYS A 73 10.95 5.42 11.08
C LYS A 73 9.86 4.49 10.56
N LEU A 74 9.27 3.72 11.45
CA LEU A 74 8.18 2.80 11.16
C LEU A 74 7.07 3.00 12.19
N GLU A 75 5.84 3.16 11.70
CA GLU A 75 4.62 3.14 12.51
C GLU A 75 3.66 2.10 11.93
N THR A 76 3.00 1.33 12.78
CA THR A 76 2.00 0.33 12.38
C THR A 76 0.65 0.64 12.99
N GLY A 77 -0.41 0.15 12.37
CA GLY A 77 -1.75 0.30 12.89
C GLY A 77 -1.88 -0.20 14.33
N PRO A 78 -2.50 0.59 15.22
CA PRO A 78 -2.61 0.23 16.64
C PRO A 78 -3.42 -1.06 16.79
N GLY A 79 -2.86 -2.00 17.57
CA GLY A 79 -3.49 -3.29 17.84
C GLY A 79 -3.40 -4.28 16.68
N TYR A 80 -2.60 -4.04 15.66
CA TYR A 80 -2.31 -5.06 14.65
C TYR A 80 -1.63 -6.27 15.30
N ASP A 81 -2.22 -7.45 15.10
CA ASP A 81 -1.70 -8.73 15.61
C ASP A 81 -1.42 -9.68 14.43
N PRO A 82 -0.16 -9.92 14.10
CA PRO A 82 0.22 -10.78 12.97
C PRO A 82 -0.11 -12.26 13.20
N ILE A 83 -0.39 -12.68 14.45
CA ILE A 83 -0.84 -14.02 14.78
C ILE A 83 -2.35 -14.18 14.53
N ARG A 84 -3.10 -13.09 14.67
CA ARG A 84 -4.54 -13.03 14.44
C ARG A 84 -4.91 -12.01 13.36
N PRO A 85 -4.34 -12.11 12.14
CA PRO A 85 -4.47 -11.09 11.11
C PRO A 85 -5.93 -10.89 10.67
N TYR A 86 -6.75 -11.94 10.73
CA TYR A 86 -8.17 -11.84 10.37
C TYR A 86 -9.00 -11.02 11.35
N GLN A 87 -8.61 -10.96 12.61
CA GLN A 87 -9.31 -10.22 13.66
C GLN A 87 -8.88 -8.75 13.72
N THR A 88 -7.68 -8.44 13.23
CA THR A 88 -7.05 -7.12 13.32
C THR A 88 -6.80 -6.48 11.95
N ARG A 89 -7.61 -6.85 10.95
CA ARG A 89 -7.44 -6.41 9.54
C ARG A 89 -7.49 -4.90 9.37
N SER A 90 -8.33 -4.22 10.12
CA SER A 90 -8.44 -2.75 10.05
C SER A 90 -7.18 -2.03 10.52
N SER A 91 -6.35 -2.70 11.31
CA SER A 91 -5.05 -2.20 11.76
C SER A 91 -3.88 -2.68 10.87
N ASP A 92 -4.13 -3.42 9.79
CA ASP A 92 -3.08 -3.93 8.91
C ASP A 92 -2.57 -2.85 7.94
N TRP A 93 -2.04 -1.77 8.51
CA TRP A 93 -1.39 -0.71 7.78
C TRP A 93 -0.08 -0.30 8.47
N ALA A 94 0.85 0.25 7.69
CA ALA A 94 2.10 0.79 8.18
C ALA A 94 2.51 2.04 7.41
N LEU A 95 3.09 3.00 8.12
CA LEU A 95 3.75 4.17 7.56
C LEU A 95 5.26 4.05 7.77
N ILE A 96 6.00 4.29 6.70
CA ILE A 96 7.46 4.28 6.71
C ILE A 96 7.94 5.67 6.33
N SER A 97 8.64 6.36 7.24
CA SER A 97 9.37 7.57 6.89
C SER A 97 10.68 7.18 6.21
N LEU A 98 11.02 7.83 5.12
CA LEU A 98 12.18 7.57 4.30
C LEU A 98 13.30 8.59 4.60
N ASP A 99 14.55 8.16 4.43
CA ASP A 99 15.76 9.00 4.54
C ASP A 99 15.86 10.03 3.40
N THR A 100 15.17 9.79 2.29
CA THR A 100 15.22 10.62 1.09
C THR A 100 13.82 10.97 0.61
N LYS A 101 13.60 12.22 0.21
CA LYS A 101 12.36 12.69 -0.42
C LYS A 101 12.28 12.18 -1.85
N LEU A 102 11.50 11.14 -2.09
CA LEU A 102 11.29 10.55 -3.43
C LEU A 102 10.06 11.12 -4.14
N GLY A 103 9.13 11.70 -3.38
CA GLY A 103 7.92 12.31 -3.91
C GLY A 103 8.14 13.75 -4.35
N SER A 104 7.52 14.13 -5.45
CA SER A 104 7.18 15.49 -5.80
C SER A 104 5.66 15.65 -5.68
N ALA A 105 5.14 16.87 -5.77
CA ALA A 105 3.69 17.10 -5.62
C ALA A 105 2.83 16.27 -6.58
N ASP A 106 3.36 15.93 -7.75
CA ASP A 106 2.76 15.10 -8.79
C ASP A 106 3.00 13.59 -8.60
N ARG A 107 3.84 13.20 -7.63
CA ARG A 107 4.22 11.81 -7.35
C ARG A 107 3.79 11.33 -5.96
N VAL A 108 2.86 12.00 -5.34
CA VAL A 108 2.27 11.64 -4.06
C VAL A 108 0.79 11.37 -4.27
N LEU A 109 0.30 10.26 -3.76
CA LEU A 109 -1.13 9.97 -3.72
C LEU A 109 -1.72 10.53 -2.42
N PRO A 110 -2.53 11.59 -2.47
CA PRO A 110 -3.10 12.15 -1.26
C PRO A 110 -4.05 11.14 -0.59
N MET A 111 -4.02 11.13 0.73
CA MET A 111 -4.97 10.35 1.51
C MET A 111 -6.32 11.09 1.52
N ILE A 112 -7.40 10.40 1.17
CA ILE A 112 -8.74 10.96 1.20
C ILE A 112 -9.28 11.01 2.63
N SER A 113 -10.15 11.97 2.91
CA SER A 113 -10.75 12.18 4.25
C SER A 113 -11.95 11.29 4.51
N GLU A 114 -12.63 10.85 3.46
CA GLU A 114 -13.85 10.05 3.55
C GLU A 114 -13.73 8.80 2.69
N PRO A 115 -14.20 7.64 3.18
CA PRO A 115 -14.18 6.43 2.40
C PRO A 115 -15.10 6.55 1.18
N PRO A 116 -14.70 6.02 0.01
CA PRO A 116 -15.54 6.05 -1.18
C PRO A 116 -16.84 5.27 -0.99
N ASP A 117 -17.87 5.68 -1.70
CA ASP A 117 -19.16 5.02 -1.68
C ASP A 117 -19.15 3.65 -2.38
N VAL A 118 -20.10 2.80 -2.01
CA VAL A 118 -20.37 1.56 -2.73
C VAL A 118 -20.73 1.90 -4.19
N GLY A 119 -20.14 1.21 -5.14
CA GLY A 119 -20.25 1.47 -6.57
C GLY A 119 -19.14 2.36 -7.13
N SER A 120 -18.37 3.07 -6.30
CA SER A 120 -17.24 3.88 -6.75
C SER A 120 -16.22 3.04 -7.50
N THR A 121 -15.74 3.54 -8.63
CA THR A 121 -14.63 2.94 -9.37
C THR A 121 -13.33 3.19 -8.63
N ILE A 122 -12.57 2.13 -8.47
CA ILE A 122 -11.24 2.16 -7.84
C ILE A 122 -10.22 1.44 -8.71
N MET A 123 -8.95 1.60 -8.37
CA MET A 123 -7.85 0.87 -8.97
C MET A 123 -7.03 0.18 -7.88
N LEU A 124 -6.63 -1.06 -8.14
CA LEU A 124 -5.65 -1.77 -7.34
C LEU A 124 -4.36 -1.93 -8.12
N GLY A 125 -3.29 -1.30 -7.67
CA GLY A 125 -1.97 -1.40 -8.29
C GLY A 125 -0.94 -2.00 -7.32
N GLY A 126 -0.07 -2.89 -7.81
CA GLY A 126 0.96 -3.46 -6.97
C GLY A 126 1.89 -4.46 -7.66
N TYR A 127 2.94 -4.83 -6.94
CA TYR A 127 3.86 -5.91 -7.30
C TYR A 127 3.32 -7.22 -6.74
N GLN A 128 2.88 -8.09 -7.63
CA GLN A 128 2.26 -9.36 -7.24
C GLN A 128 3.32 -10.46 -7.08
N GLN A 129 3.03 -11.50 -6.31
CA GLN A 129 3.97 -12.61 -6.06
C GLN A 129 4.32 -13.38 -7.33
N ASP A 130 3.37 -13.51 -8.26
CA ASP A 130 3.55 -14.14 -9.57
C ASP A 130 4.22 -13.21 -10.60
N HIS A 131 4.19 -11.89 -10.36
CA HIS A 131 4.83 -10.87 -11.20
C HIS A 131 5.62 -9.85 -10.37
N PRO A 132 6.65 -10.29 -9.60
CA PRO A 132 7.34 -9.42 -8.64
C PRO A 132 8.25 -8.36 -9.29
N LEU A 133 8.42 -8.42 -10.60
CA LEU A 133 9.32 -7.54 -11.35
C LEU A 133 8.58 -6.40 -12.07
N VAL A 134 7.26 -6.46 -12.18
CA VAL A 134 6.47 -5.51 -12.97
C VAL A 134 5.27 -5.03 -12.15
N LEU A 135 5.04 -3.73 -12.15
CA LEU A 135 3.85 -3.15 -11.57
C LEU A 135 2.62 -3.55 -12.40
N MET A 136 1.67 -4.20 -11.76
CA MET A 136 0.38 -4.57 -12.34
C MET A 136 -0.72 -3.72 -11.75
N ALA A 137 -1.76 -3.41 -12.53
CA ALA A 137 -2.93 -2.69 -12.05
C ALA A 137 -4.23 -3.27 -12.62
N ASP A 138 -5.23 -3.42 -11.76
CA ASP A 138 -6.63 -3.58 -12.12
C ASP A 138 -7.31 -2.22 -12.01
N THR A 139 -7.83 -1.73 -13.11
CA THR A 139 -8.34 -0.36 -13.26
C THR A 139 -9.86 -0.30 -13.39
N GLU A 140 -10.53 -1.44 -13.41
CA GLU A 140 -11.98 -1.53 -13.67
C GLU A 140 -12.74 -2.07 -12.45
N CYS A 141 -12.13 -2.11 -11.31
CA CYS A 141 -12.78 -2.63 -10.11
C CYS A 141 -13.57 -1.55 -9.35
N ARG A 142 -14.41 -2.01 -8.45
CA ARG A 142 -15.34 -1.17 -7.70
C ARG A 142 -15.39 -1.56 -6.23
N ILE A 143 -15.77 -0.61 -5.39
CA ILE A 143 -16.25 -0.91 -4.04
C ILE A 143 -17.60 -1.61 -4.17
N VAL A 144 -17.71 -2.83 -3.65
CA VAL A 144 -18.91 -3.66 -3.72
C VAL A 144 -19.65 -3.78 -2.39
N GLY A 145 -19.08 -3.25 -1.31
CA GLY A 145 -19.72 -3.28 0.00
C GLY A 145 -18.85 -2.69 1.10
N ARG A 146 -19.45 -2.58 2.27
CA ARG A 146 -18.82 -2.18 3.51
C ARG A 146 -19.00 -3.31 4.51
N VAL A 147 -17.95 -3.64 5.25
CA VAL A 147 -17.96 -4.64 6.33
C VAL A 147 -17.24 -4.07 7.54
N THR A 148 -17.49 -4.64 8.71
CA THR A 148 -16.78 -4.28 9.93
C THR A 148 -15.95 -5.47 10.40
N ASP A 149 -14.77 -5.19 10.96
CA ASP A 149 -14.00 -6.20 11.64
C ASP A 149 -14.58 -6.52 13.04
N ALA A 150 -13.93 -7.43 13.76
CA ALA A 150 -14.34 -7.82 15.10
C ALA A 150 -14.30 -6.66 16.12
N GLY A 151 -13.52 -5.61 15.84
CA GLY A 151 -13.45 -4.37 16.64
C GLY A 151 -14.48 -3.30 16.24
N GLY A 152 -15.36 -3.61 15.26
CA GLY A 152 -16.37 -2.67 14.76
C GLY A 152 -15.81 -1.63 13.77
N ARG A 153 -14.54 -1.75 13.34
CA ARG A 153 -13.93 -0.82 12.40
C ARG A 153 -14.29 -1.12 10.96
N LEU A 154 -14.49 -0.08 10.18
CA LEU A 154 -14.92 -0.17 8.79
C LEU A 154 -13.82 -0.71 7.89
N LEU A 155 -14.20 -1.66 7.03
CA LEU A 155 -13.44 -2.15 5.90
C LEU A 155 -14.25 -2.02 4.62
N LEU A 156 -13.60 -1.71 3.52
CA LEU A 156 -14.22 -1.66 2.21
C LEU A 156 -14.00 -2.97 1.47
N ARG A 157 -15.08 -3.56 1.00
CA ARG A 157 -15.04 -4.73 0.14
C ARG A 157 -14.99 -4.29 -1.33
N HIS A 158 -14.08 -4.84 -2.11
CA HIS A 158 -13.91 -4.53 -3.52
C HIS A 158 -13.80 -5.80 -4.37
N ASN A 159 -14.04 -5.67 -5.66
CA ASN A 159 -13.96 -6.75 -6.63
C ASN A 159 -12.71 -6.69 -7.52
N CYS A 160 -11.66 -5.98 -7.10
CA CYS A 160 -10.40 -5.96 -7.83
C CYS A 160 -9.79 -7.35 -7.92
N THR A 161 -9.29 -7.69 -9.11
CA THR A 161 -8.58 -8.94 -9.35
C THR A 161 -7.08 -8.74 -9.16
N ARG A 162 -6.45 -9.67 -8.48
CA ARG A 162 -4.98 -9.68 -8.30
C ARG A 162 -4.23 -10.29 -9.48
N THR A 163 -4.95 -10.87 -10.46
CA THR A 163 -4.33 -11.52 -11.62
C THR A 163 -4.67 -10.80 -12.91
N SER A 164 -3.67 -10.63 -13.75
CA SER A 164 -3.61 -9.86 -15.00
C SER A 164 -4.51 -10.36 -16.15
N ARG A 165 -5.61 -11.02 -15.89
CA ARG A 165 -6.44 -11.57 -16.98
C ARG A 165 -7.32 -10.57 -17.73
N GLN A 166 -7.48 -9.35 -17.22
CA GLN A 166 -8.22 -8.30 -17.94
C GLN A 166 -7.36 -7.05 -18.05
N ARG A 167 -6.98 -6.75 -19.29
CA ARG A 167 -6.19 -5.57 -19.64
C ARG A 167 -7.11 -4.52 -20.25
N ARG A 168 -7.20 -3.37 -19.62
CA ARG A 168 -7.56 -2.12 -20.29
C ARG A 168 -6.54 -1.04 -20.01
N VAL A 169 -6.18 -0.31 -21.06
CA VAL A 169 -5.38 0.91 -20.93
C VAL A 169 -6.35 2.02 -20.52
N LEU A 170 -6.08 2.65 -19.38
CA LEU A 170 -6.84 3.82 -18.93
C LEU A 170 -6.72 4.97 -19.92
N THR A 171 -7.84 5.61 -20.22
CA THR A 171 -7.85 6.91 -20.88
C THR A 171 -7.41 8.01 -19.93
N ASP A 172 -6.89 9.12 -20.44
CA ASP A 172 -6.39 10.24 -19.66
C ASP A 172 -7.47 10.90 -18.76
N ARG A 173 -8.74 10.73 -19.11
CA ARG A 173 -9.90 11.21 -18.35
C ARG A 173 -10.16 10.39 -17.09
N GLU A 174 -9.89 9.08 -17.12
CA GLU A 174 -10.07 8.16 -15.98
C GLU A 174 -8.93 8.31 -14.97
N ARG A 175 -7.73 8.73 -15.40
CA ARG A 175 -6.57 9.01 -14.52
C ARG A 175 -6.80 10.17 -13.54
N ARG A 176 -7.65 11.11 -13.86
CA ARG A 176 -7.90 12.32 -13.04
C ARG A 176 -8.84 12.09 -11.85
N GLN A 177 -9.48 10.94 -11.77
CA GLN A 177 -10.50 10.64 -10.74
C GLN A 177 -10.04 9.62 -9.69
N MET A 178 -8.77 9.19 -9.72
CA MET A 178 -8.30 8.13 -8.83
C MET A 178 -7.52 8.72 -7.65
N VAL A 179 -8.25 9.01 -6.59
CA VAL A 179 -7.69 9.43 -5.29
C VAL A 179 -8.17 8.46 -4.24
N TYR A 180 -7.49 7.33 -4.09
CA TYR A 180 -7.73 6.42 -2.98
C TYR A 180 -6.41 5.84 -2.47
N GLY A 181 -6.04 6.21 -1.26
CA GLY A 181 -4.98 5.57 -0.49
C GLY A 181 -5.60 4.54 0.45
N GLY A 182 -5.73 3.32 -0.01
CA GLY A 182 -6.13 2.17 0.80
C GLY A 182 -5.06 1.10 0.77
N VAL A 183 -5.05 0.24 1.78
CA VAL A 183 -4.20 -0.95 1.84
C VAL A 183 -5.08 -2.18 1.66
N ASP A 184 -4.78 -2.99 0.63
CA ASP A 184 -5.45 -4.26 0.44
C ASP A 184 -4.84 -5.29 1.40
N VAL A 185 -5.66 -5.77 2.34
CA VAL A 185 -5.21 -6.62 3.45
C VAL A 185 -5.67 -8.07 3.36
N ALA A 186 -6.60 -8.38 2.48
CA ALA A 186 -7.09 -9.75 2.32
C ALA A 186 -7.70 -10.00 0.94
N ALA A 187 -7.55 -11.23 0.45
CA ALA A 187 -8.27 -11.75 -0.71
C ALA A 187 -9.02 -13.02 -0.32
N GLU A 188 -10.22 -13.19 -0.86
CA GLU A 188 -10.96 -14.43 -0.77
C GLU A 188 -10.54 -15.36 -1.92
N LEU A 189 -10.16 -16.60 -1.59
CA LEU A 189 -9.81 -17.59 -2.58
C LEU A 189 -11.04 -17.98 -3.42
N GLY A 190 -10.92 -17.87 -4.74
CA GLY A 190 -11.94 -18.30 -5.70
C GLY A 190 -12.99 -17.24 -6.07
N VAL A 191 -12.96 -16.07 -5.45
CA VAL A 191 -13.82 -14.92 -5.78
C VAL A 191 -12.94 -13.70 -6.00
N ALA A 192 -13.22 -12.92 -7.04
CA ALA A 192 -12.56 -11.62 -7.23
C ALA A 192 -13.09 -10.63 -6.17
N SER A 193 -12.60 -10.75 -4.95
CA SER A 193 -12.93 -9.83 -3.86
C SER A 193 -11.73 -9.63 -2.94
N GLY A 194 -11.60 -8.43 -2.43
CA GLY A 194 -10.58 -8.04 -1.47
C GLY A 194 -11.16 -7.11 -0.42
N LEU A 195 -10.42 -6.89 0.64
CA LEU A 195 -10.74 -5.96 1.72
C LEU A 195 -9.67 -4.89 1.78
N ALA A 196 -10.10 -3.62 1.80
CA ALA A 196 -9.23 -2.47 1.97
C ALA A 196 -9.52 -1.77 3.30
N VAL A 197 -8.46 -1.34 3.98
CA VAL A 197 -8.55 -0.59 5.23
C VAL A 197 -8.96 0.85 4.95
N VAL A 198 -9.86 1.37 5.74
CA VAL A 198 -10.15 2.80 5.82
C VAL A 198 -9.12 3.45 6.76
N LEU A 199 -8.39 4.43 6.26
CA LEU A 199 -7.17 4.93 6.89
C LEU A 199 -7.40 6.15 7.81
N ASP A 200 -8.52 6.27 8.49
CA ASP A 200 -8.78 7.38 9.41
C ASP A 200 -7.71 7.49 10.51
N GLU A 201 -7.31 6.35 11.09
CA GLU A 201 -6.26 6.33 12.11
C GLU A 201 -4.86 6.59 11.51
N ALA A 202 -4.59 6.07 10.32
CA ALA A 202 -3.33 6.32 9.63
C ALA A 202 -3.15 7.78 9.25
N ARG A 203 -4.24 8.52 9.03
CA ARG A 203 -4.20 9.95 8.74
C ARG A 203 -3.66 10.75 9.93
N GLY A 204 -4.13 10.47 11.15
CA GLY A 204 -3.59 11.11 12.35
C GLY A 204 -2.08 10.84 12.53
N ALA A 205 -1.65 9.60 12.31
CA ALA A 205 -0.24 9.22 12.34
C ALA A 205 0.55 9.90 11.20
N PHE A 206 -0.03 10.00 10.00
CA PHE A 206 0.57 10.69 8.86
C PHE A 206 0.76 12.19 9.14
N ASP A 207 -0.26 12.88 9.66
CA ASP A 207 -0.20 14.30 9.99
C ASP A 207 0.86 14.56 11.08
N ALA A 208 1.02 13.65 12.04
CA ALA A 208 2.07 13.71 13.04
C ALA A 208 3.46 13.50 12.43
N CYS A 209 3.60 12.57 11.49
CA CYS A 209 4.85 12.26 10.81
C CYS A 209 5.29 13.40 9.87
N ALA A 210 4.33 14.02 9.17
CA ALA A 210 4.59 15.15 8.28
C ALA A 210 5.04 16.42 9.00
N LYS A 211 4.72 16.56 10.29
CA LYS A 211 5.12 17.69 11.14
C LYS A 211 6.47 17.48 11.83
N SER A 212 7.03 16.28 11.82
CA SER A 212 8.36 16.03 12.39
C SER A 212 9.42 16.53 11.42
N PRO A 213 10.27 17.50 11.80
CA PRO A 213 11.35 17.97 10.93
C PRO A 213 12.31 16.81 10.67
N VAL A 214 12.59 16.54 9.40
CA VAL A 214 13.77 15.78 9.02
C VAL A 214 14.95 16.65 9.45
N SER A 215 15.70 16.22 10.46
CA SER A 215 16.95 16.89 10.84
C SER A 215 17.88 16.90 9.63
N ASP A 216 18.25 18.09 9.19
CA ASP A 216 19.26 18.31 8.16
C ASP A 216 20.62 17.73 8.57
#